data_3bbe786893c628755fc8dd2a8936756a
#
_entry.id   3bbe786893c628755fc8dd2a8936756a
#
_cell.length_a   1.000
_cell.length_b   1.000
_cell.length_c   1.000
_cell.angle_alpha   90.00
_cell.angle_beta   90.00
_cell.angle_gamma   90.00
#
_symmetry.space_group_name_H-M   'P 1'
#
loop_
_entity.id
_entity.type
_entity.pdbx_description
1 polymer ?
#
loop_
_entity_poly.entity_id
_entity_poly.type
_entity_poly.pdbx_seq_one_letter_code
_entity_poly.pdbx_strand_id
1 'polypeptide(L)'
;MFMSSGKGLTMLGDDAKGLRIHDLVKAPANTPWAKERQQSWDASYPATVYSTPEMTTDGQPCSAVTVILRTKGCHWWWSSGCTFCGYFNDTRDDVNSDDLHAQWQHAKEKFNNFEGQAMVKVYTSGSLLEDREIPVDFQETVLRDCFELGKELIVESRTEQLTEEKLAWATSINPNFTVAIGLEAYDDEVLRFHVNKGFSARSWDRAVERLQKFNLRVKTYLMFKPPFMSEADALDHCVKWIEAVAEQSDEISINPMNIQRGTVIDRLHRHREYRPPWLWSLVKLIQQSHHIVHPNGGLNGDDDQISRLIIHPTAGGKIRGSHNCGECDGEVVAAIERYAVSGSLNEFDGLDCECKKRWNQELTNDRSIPVPLGTSMPRRGSLRDILRSP
;
A
#
# COMPACT_ATOMS: atom_id res chain seq x y z
N MET A 1 -29.55 -7.70 -5.07
CA MET A 1 -29.09 -7.33 -6.41
C MET A 1 -28.89 -5.83 -6.41
N PHE A 2 -27.80 -5.39 -5.81
CA PHE A 2 -27.43 -3.98 -5.78
C PHE A 2 -26.43 -3.76 -6.92
N MET A 3 -26.86 -3.07 -7.94
CA MET A 3 -25.95 -2.53 -8.94
C MET A 3 -25.04 -1.53 -8.23
N SER A 4 -23.80 -1.92 -7.92
CA SER A 4 -22.74 -1.00 -7.58
C SER A 4 -22.61 -0.07 -8.79
N SER A 5 -22.83 1.19 -8.55
CA SER A 5 -22.79 2.18 -9.61
C SER A 5 -21.34 2.30 -10.10
N GLY A 6 -21.05 1.75 -11.26
CA GLY A 6 -19.83 2.01 -12.03
C GLY A 6 -19.67 3.48 -12.43
N LYS A 7 -19.99 4.40 -11.54
CA LYS A 7 -20.06 5.84 -11.77
C LYS A 7 -18.70 6.52 -11.76
N GLY A 8 -17.67 5.89 -11.16
CA GLY A 8 -16.31 6.44 -11.24
C GLY A 8 -15.79 6.53 -12.68
N LEU A 9 -16.20 5.59 -13.56
CA LEU A 9 -15.84 5.62 -14.97
C LEU A 9 -16.89 6.27 -15.85
N THR A 10 -18.16 6.33 -15.42
CA THR A 10 -19.19 7.14 -16.12
C THR A 10 -18.89 8.64 -16.03
N MET A 11 -18.07 9.08 -15.06
CA MET A 11 -17.55 10.46 -15.04
C MET A 11 -16.52 10.72 -16.17
N LEU A 12 -15.91 9.68 -16.72
CA LEU A 12 -15.12 9.77 -17.96
C LEU A 12 -16.01 9.90 -19.21
N GLY A 13 -17.33 9.69 -19.08
CA GLY A 13 -18.37 9.92 -20.07
C GLY A 13 -18.01 9.62 -21.51
N ASP A 14 -18.79 10.13 -22.42
CA ASP A 14 -18.49 10.10 -23.87
C ASP A 14 -17.20 10.85 -24.24
N ASP A 15 -16.76 11.79 -23.42
CA ASP A 15 -15.51 12.54 -23.60
C ASP A 15 -14.24 11.67 -23.41
N ALA A 16 -14.36 10.52 -22.74
CA ALA A 16 -13.27 9.56 -22.58
C ALA A 16 -13.12 8.57 -23.73
N LYS A 17 -13.96 8.62 -24.74
CA LYS A 17 -13.79 7.79 -25.95
C LYS A 17 -12.41 7.99 -26.55
N GLY A 18 -11.59 6.94 -26.45
CA GLY A 18 -10.20 6.92 -26.91
C GLY A 18 -9.13 7.29 -25.88
N LEU A 19 -9.50 7.60 -24.63
CA LEU A 19 -8.54 7.79 -23.55
C LEU A 19 -8.27 6.45 -22.84
N ARG A 20 -7.07 5.91 -22.98
CA ARG A 20 -6.68 4.67 -22.31
C ARG A 20 -6.08 5.00 -20.93
N ILE A 21 -6.38 4.19 -19.91
CA ILE A 21 -5.80 4.33 -18.56
C ILE A 21 -4.26 4.33 -18.64
N HIS A 22 -3.69 3.49 -19.50
CA HIS A 22 -2.25 3.49 -19.79
C HIS A 22 -1.71 4.90 -20.12
N ASP A 23 -2.38 5.64 -21.00
CA ASP A 23 -1.93 6.97 -21.43
C ASP A 23 -2.02 7.99 -20.27
N LEU A 24 -3.02 7.84 -19.40
CA LEU A 24 -3.17 8.65 -18.21
C LEU A 24 -2.07 8.39 -17.18
N VAL A 25 -1.70 7.13 -16.99
CA VAL A 25 -0.67 6.72 -16.03
C VAL A 25 0.72 7.12 -16.51
N LYS A 26 1.01 6.96 -17.80
CA LYS A 26 2.35 7.21 -18.37
C LYS A 26 2.66 8.68 -18.63
N ALA A 27 1.66 9.51 -18.86
CA ALA A 27 1.90 10.91 -19.19
C ALA A 27 2.74 11.67 -18.10
N PRO A 28 2.50 11.49 -16.80
CA PRO A 28 3.32 12.16 -15.78
C PRO A 28 4.77 11.68 -15.70
N ALA A 29 5.03 10.42 -16.01
CA ALA A 29 6.37 9.83 -15.96
C ALA A 29 7.32 10.43 -17.02
N ASN A 30 6.78 10.98 -18.09
CA ASN A 30 7.55 11.60 -19.18
C ASN A 30 7.87 13.08 -18.94
N THR A 31 7.59 13.61 -17.77
CA THR A 31 7.91 15.00 -17.45
C THR A 31 9.43 15.21 -17.24
N PRO A 32 9.96 16.43 -17.51
CA PRO A 32 11.35 16.74 -17.23
C PRO A 32 11.74 16.45 -15.77
N TRP A 33 10.85 16.77 -14.82
CA TRP A 33 11.06 16.51 -13.41
C TRP A 33 11.24 15.01 -13.10
N ALA A 34 10.42 14.13 -13.68
CA ALA A 34 10.53 12.69 -13.44
C ALA A 34 11.87 12.15 -13.96
N LYS A 35 12.30 12.60 -15.13
CA LYS A 35 13.60 12.22 -15.71
C LYS A 35 14.77 12.73 -14.89
N GLU A 36 14.73 13.99 -14.44
CA GLU A 36 15.73 14.56 -13.55
C GLU A 36 15.81 13.82 -12.22
N ARG A 37 14.65 13.46 -11.64
CA ARG A 37 14.57 12.66 -10.41
C ARG A 37 15.26 11.32 -10.57
N GLN A 38 14.99 10.58 -11.66
CA GLN A 38 15.62 9.29 -11.94
C GLN A 38 17.14 9.37 -12.13
N GLN A 39 17.65 10.51 -12.62
CA GLN A 39 19.08 10.74 -12.79
C GLN A 39 19.78 11.29 -11.53
N SER A 40 19.03 11.74 -10.53
CA SER A 40 19.57 12.46 -9.37
C SER A 40 20.12 11.58 -8.26
N TRP A 41 19.98 10.25 -8.33
CA TRP A 41 20.38 9.34 -7.27
C TRP A 41 21.43 8.31 -7.72
N ASP A 42 22.24 7.87 -6.79
CA ASP A 42 23.22 6.82 -6.97
C ASP A 42 22.56 5.43 -6.85
N ALA A 43 22.82 4.56 -7.84
CA ALA A 43 22.25 3.21 -7.88
C ALA A 43 22.76 2.28 -6.77
N SER A 44 23.93 2.56 -6.23
CA SER A 44 24.54 1.78 -5.14
C SER A 44 23.93 2.05 -3.75
N TYR A 45 23.03 3.04 -3.63
CA TYR A 45 22.36 3.37 -2.37
C TYR A 45 20.87 3.08 -2.42
N PRO A 46 20.29 2.46 -1.35
CA PRO A 46 18.85 2.24 -1.27
C PRO A 46 18.08 3.57 -1.24
N ALA A 47 16.82 3.55 -1.62
CA ALA A 47 15.97 4.74 -1.56
C ALA A 47 15.83 5.24 -0.12
N THR A 48 15.68 4.33 0.82
CA THR A 48 15.71 4.63 2.26
C THR A 48 15.93 3.37 3.09
N VAL A 49 16.48 3.55 4.29
CA VAL A 49 16.62 2.51 5.32
C VAL A 49 16.26 3.15 6.66
N TYR A 50 15.27 2.56 7.36
CA TYR A 50 14.80 3.07 8.64
C TYR A 50 14.28 1.94 9.53
N SER A 51 14.14 2.20 10.83
CA SER A 51 13.59 1.26 11.80
C SER A 51 12.25 1.75 12.33
N THR A 52 11.34 0.81 12.59
CA THR A 52 10.01 1.05 13.18
C THR A 52 9.70 0.01 14.26
N PRO A 53 8.89 0.39 15.28
CA PRO A 53 8.25 -0.59 16.15
C PRO A 53 7.32 -1.51 15.32
N GLU A 54 7.36 -2.79 15.63
CA GLU A 54 6.54 -3.83 14.98
C GLU A 54 6.19 -4.94 15.96
N MET A 55 5.46 -5.93 15.47
CA MET A 55 5.22 -7.19 16.18
C MET A 55 5.84 -8.33 15.38
N THR A 56 6.47 -9.26 16.09
CA THR A 56 6.92 -10.53 15.52
C THR A 56 5.74 -11.43 15.14
N THR A 57 6.00 -12.48 14.41
CA THR A 57 4.95 -13.45 14.00
C THR A 57 4.35 -14.21 15.17
N ASP A 58 5.06 -14.29 16.33
CA ASP A 58 4.58 -14.86 17.59
C ASP A 58 3.97 -13.80 18.55
N GLY A 59 3.67 -12.60 18.03
CA GLY A 59 2.95 -11.57 18.78
C GLY A 59 3.79 -10.79 19.80
N GLN A 60 5.13 -10.78 19.69
CA GLN A 60 5.98 -10.01 20.60
C GLN A 60 6.33 -8.65 19.99
N PRO A 61 6.27 -7.54 20.78
CA PRO A 61 6.76 -6.25 20.33
C PRO A 61 8.24 -6.33 19.94
N CYS A 62 8.57 -5.80 18.78
CA CYS A 62 9.92 -5.84 18.25
C CYS A 62 10.31 -4.55 17.52
N SER A 63 11.55 -4.50 17.06
CA SER A 63 12.03 -3.49 16.11
C SER A 63 12.27 -4.15 14.78
N ALA A 64 11.74 -3.52 13.72
CA ALA A 64 11.93 -3.94 12.34
C ALA A 64 12.74 -2.91 11.57
N VAL A 65 13.70 -3.35 10.75
CA VAL A 65 14.34 -2.49 9.77
C VAL A 65 13.65 -2.65 8.42
N THR A 66 13.34 -1.53 7.80
CA THR A 66 12.79 -1.48 6.43
C THR A 66 13.87 -0.98 5.48
N VAL A 67 14.13 -1.77 4.45
CA VAL A 67 15.03 -1.45 3.34
C VAL A 67 14.19 -1.27 2.08
N ILE A 68 14.16 -0.05 1.53
CA ILE A 68 13.50 0.21 0.25
C ILE A 68 14.58 0.31 -0.83
N LEU A 69 14.63 -0.68 -1.70
CA LEU A 69 15.61 -0.78 -2.76
C LEU A 69 15.23 0.10 -3.97
N ARG A 70 16.24 0.64 -4.62
CA ARG A 70 16.13 1.18 -5.98
C ARG A 70 16.38 0.07 -6.96
N THR A 71 15.44 -0.15 -7.88
CA THR A 71 15.45 -1.31 -8.77
C THR A 71 15.21 -0.87 -10.22
N LYS A 72 15.15 -1.85 -11.13
CA LYS A 72 14.69 -1.63 -12.51
C LYS A 72 13.21 -1.27 -12.58
N GLY A 73 12.47 -1.49 -11.51
CA GLY A 73 11.04 -1.19 -11.43
C GLY A 73 10.14 -2.35 -11.83
N CYS A 74 8.90 -2.25 -11.35
CA CYS A 74 7.83 -3.21 -11.57
C CYS A 74 7.54 -3.43 -13.06
N HIS A 75 7.47 -4.68 -13.52
CA HIS A 75 7.13 -4.97 -14.92
C HIS A 75 5.75 -4.44 -15.32
N TRP A 76 4.80 -4.39 -14.37
CA TRP A 76 3.49 -3.81 -14.63
C TRP A 76 3.58 -2.32 -14.92
N TRP A 77 4.47 -1.60 -14.23
CA TRP A 77 4.76 -0.21 -14.56
C TRP A 77 5.23 -0.08 -16.02
N TRP A 78 6.14 -0.92 -16.46
CA TRP A 78 6.62 -0.88 -17.85
C TRP A 78 5.52 -1.18 -18.89
N SER A 79 4.55 -2.01 -18.52
CA SER A 79 3.41 -2.38 -19.38
C SER A 79 2.29 -1.34 -19.35
N SER A 80 1.81 -0.96 -18.17
CA SER A 80 0.65 -0.06 -17.98
C SER A 80 0.79 0.83 -16.75
N GLY A 81 0.99 0.25 -15.56
CA GLY A 81 1.17 0.93 -14.29
C GLY A 81 -0.13 1.20 -13.53
N CYS A 82 0.00 1.34 -12.20
CA CYS A 82 -1.11 1.69 -11.32
C CYS A 82 -1.34 3.20 -11.28
N THR A 83 -2.59 3.64 -11.12
CA THR A 83 -3.00 5.05 -11.15
C THR A 83 -2.40 5.91 -10.03
N PHE A 84 -2.00 5.29 -8.95
CA PHE A 84 -1.51 5.95 -7.73
C PHE A 84 0.00 5.79 -7.49
N CYS A 85 0.63 4.78 -8.12
CA CYS A 85 1.98 4.39 -7.80
C CYS A 85 3.01 5.37 -8.38
N GLY A 86 3.81 5.96 -7.51
CA GLY A 86 4.91 6.86 -7.85
C GLY A 86 6.31 6.25 -7.68
N TYR A 87 6.41 4.96 -7.36
CA TYR A 87 7.72 4.30 -7.17
C TYR A 87 8.60 4.31 -8.40
N PHE A 88 8.00 4.43 -9.60
CA PHE A 88 8.74 4.60 -10.84
C PHE A 88 9.72 5.81 -10.83
N ASN A 89 9.50 6.80 -9.97
CA ASN A 89 10.40 7.95 -9.84
C ASN A 89 11.75 7.57 -9.23
N ASP A 90 11.81 6.43 -8.54
CA ASP A 90 13.01 5.90 -7.90
C ASP A 90 13.47 4.57 -8.58
N THR A 91 13.16 4.39 -9.88
CA THR A 91 13.58 3.23 -10.69
C THR A 91 14.40 3.67 -11.89
N ARG A 92 15.32 2.81 -12.30
CA ARG A 92 16.15 2.98 -13.50
C ARG A 92 16.49 1.61 -14.10
N ASP A 93 16.43 1.49 -15.42
CA ASP A 93 16.64 0.25 -16.15
C ASP A 93 18.11 -0.24 -16.14
N ASP A 94 19.06 0.64 -15.82
CA ASP A 94 20.49 0.34 -15.72
C ASP A 94 20.93 -0.22 -14.35
N VAL A 95 20.06 -0.25 -13.34
CA VAL A 95 20.37 -0.87 -12.03
C VAL A 95 20.68 -2.36 -12.23
N ASN A 96 21.80 -2.82 -11.72
CA ASN A 96 22.30 -4.18 -11.90
C ASN A 96 22.49 -4.92 -10.56
N SER A 97 23.00 -6.15 -10.59
CA SER A 97 23.21 -6.98 -9.39
C SER A 97 24.22 -6.34 -8.42
N ASP A 98 25.32 -5.79 -8.92
CA ASP A 98 26.35 -5.17 -8.07
C ASP A 98 25.79 -3.96 -7.33
N ASP A 99 24.95 -3.16 -7.99
CA ASP A 99 24.26 -2.02 -7.35
C ASP A 99 23.36 -2.49 -6.20
N LEU A 100 22.59 -3.57 -6.41
CA LEU A 100 21.70 -4.12 -5.39
C LEU A 100 22.49 -4.71 -4.21
N HIS A 101 23.58 -5.41 -4.46
CA HIS A 101 24.47 -5.90 -3.40
C HIS A 101 25.08 -4.75 -2.61
N ALA A 102 25.48 -3.66 -3.27
CA ALA A 102 25.97 -2.46 -2.59
C ALA A 102 24.88 -1.80 -1.72
N GLN A 103 23.63 -1.67 -2.23
CA GLN A 103 22.50 -1.20 -1.45
C GLN A 103 22.23 -2.05 -0.21
N TRP A 104 22.29 -3.38 -0.37
CA TRP A 104 22.09 -4.32 0.74
C TRP A 104 23.19 -4.22 1.79
N GLN A 105 24.44 -4.15 1.33
CA GLN A 105 25.59 -3.96 2.22
C GLN A 105 25.47 -2.64 3.00
N HIS A 106 25.09 -1.56 2.32
CA HIS A 106 24.83 -0.27 2.98
C HIS A 106 23.74 -0.36 4.06
N ALA A 107 22.65 -1.12 3.79
CA ALA A 107 21.59 -1.34 4.78
C ALA A 107 22.10 -2.13 5.99
N LYS A 108 22.89 -3.19 5.77
CA LYS A 108 23.50 -3.99 6.83
C LYS A 108 24.47 -3.17 7.69
N GLU A 109 25.33 -2.37 7.07
CA GLU A 109 26.26 -1.49 7.78
C GLU A 109 25.53 -0.45 8.65
N LYS A 110 24.48 0.17 8.11
CA LYS A 110 23.69 1.17 8.84
C LYS A 110 23.08 0.62 10.12
N PHE A 111 22.77 -0.66 10.18
CA PHE A 111 22.16 -1.33 11.32
C PHE A 111 23.07 -2.43 11.94
N ASN A 112 24.40 -2.31 11.77
CA ASN A 112 25.37 -3.27 12.32
C ASN A 112 24.98 -4.73 12.04
N ASN A 113 24.75 -5.07 10.77
CA ASN A 113 24.24 -6.36 10.34
C ASN A 113 22.87 -6.73 10.92
N PHE A 114 22.00 -5.73 11.08
CA PHE A 114 20.67 -5.84 11.68
C PHE A 114 20.69 -6.25 13.17
N GLU A 115 21.78 -5.99 13.88
CA GLU A 115 21.87 -6.25 15.31
C GLU A 115 20.75 -5.47 16.06
N GLY A 116 20.11 -6.14 17.02
CA GLY A 116 18.98 -5.57 17.77
C GLY A 116 17.66 -5.48 16.99
N GLN A 117 17.64 -5.85 15.72
CA GLN A 117 16.43 -5.93 14.91
C GLN A 117 15.91 -7.37 14.90
N ALA A 118 14.62 -7.59 15.17
CA ALA A 118 14.02 -8.93 15.07
C ALA A 118 13.54 -9.23 13.64
N MET A 119 13.19 -8.18 12.88
CA MET A 119 12.58 -8.28 11.58
C MET A 119 13.28 -7.40 10.54
N VAL A 120 13.35 -7.89 9.30
CA VAL A 120 13.81 -7.15 8.12
C VAL A 120 12.70 -7.12 7.07
N LYS A 121 12.35 -5.94 6.60
CA LYS A 121 11.39 -5.73 5.52
C LYS A 121 12.13 -5.25 4.29
N VAL A 122 12.05 -6.01 3.20
CA VAL A 122 12.71 -5.67 1.93
C VAL A 122 11.65 -5.31 0.91
N TYR A 123 11.60 -4.03 0.57
CA TYR A 123 10.63 -3.47 -0.34
C TYR A 123 11.29 -3.04 -1.65
N THR A 124 10.59 -3.31 -2.74
CA THR A 124 11.01 -2.97 -4.10
C THR A 124 9.93 -2.13 -4.77
N SER A 125 10.10 -1.83 -6.04
CA SER A 125 9.03 -1.18 -6.80
C SER A 125 7.94 -2.15 -7.27
N GLY A 126 8.23 -3.45 -7.27
CA GLY A 126 7.33 -4.50 -7.74
C GLY A 126 7.39 -5.79 -6.92
N SER A 127 8.46 -6.58 -7.10
CA SER A 127 8.54 -7.91 -6.49
C SER A 127 9.97 -8.35 -6.25
N LEU A 128 10.32 -8.71 -5.01
CA LEU A 128 11.65 -9.27 -4.74
C LEU A 128 11.89 -10.55 -5.57
N LEU A 129 10.85 -11.37 -5.76
CA LEU A 129 10.95 -12.66 -6.45
C LEU A 129 10.75 -12.56 -7.98
N GLU A 130 10.82 -11.36 -8.57
CA GLU A 130 10.73 -11.13 -10.01
C GLU A 130 12.12 -11.04 -10.65
N ASP A 131 12.53 -12.03 -11.45
CA ASP A 131 13.87 -12.12 -12.03
C ASP A 131 14.22 -10.96 -12.99
N ARG A 132 13.22 -10.28 -13.54
CA ARG A 132 13.41 -9.11 -14.41
C ARG A 132 13.73 -7.84 -13.62
N GLU A 133 13.15 -7.70 -12.44
CA GLU A 133 13.38 -6.58 -11.54
C GLU A 133 14.62 -6.80 -10.68
N ILE A 134 14.72 -7.99 -10.09
CA ILE A 134 15.74 -8.38 -9.11
C ILE A 134 16.48 -9.61 -9.59
N PRO A 135 17.80 -9.54 -9.88
CA PRO A 135 18.61 -10.68 -10.24
C PRO A 135 18.55 -11.81 -9.20
N VAL A 136 18.56 -13.06 -9.67
CA VAL A 136 18.37 -14.26 -8.83
C VAL A 136 19.43 -14.39 -7.74
N ASP A 137 20.69 -14.06 -8.04
CA ASP A 137 21.80 -14.06 -7.08
C ASP A 137 21.58 -13.10 -5.92
N PHE A 138 20.98 -11.95 -6.19
CA PHE A 138 20.62 -10.98 -5.14
C PHE A 138 19.39 -11.44 -4.34
N GLN A 139 18.37 -12.03 -4.99
CA GLN A 139 17.25 -12.65 -4.26
C GLN A 139 17.76 -13.71 -3.27
N GLU A 140 18.68 -14.57 -3.72
CA GLU A 140 19.32 -15.59 -2.89
C GLU A 140 20.06 -14.98 -1.70
N THR A 141 20.81 -13.91 -1.93
CA THR A 141 21.55 -13.20 -0.87
C THR A 141 20.62 -12.69 0.22
N VAL A 142 19.51 -12.02 -0.15
CA VAL A 142 18.53 -11.49 0.84
C VAL A 142 17.90 -12.62 1.65
N LEU A 143 17.45 -13.69 0.97
CA LEU A 143 16.82 -14.83 1.64
C LEU A 143 17.79 -15.52 2.61
N ARG A 144 19.01 -15.78 2.18
CA ARG A 144 20.05 -16.44 2.95
C ARG A 144 20.51 -15.60 4.14
N ASP A 145 20.86 -14.34 3.91
CA ASP A 145 21.34 -13.45 4.98
C ASP A 145 20.33 -13.34 6.11
N CYS A 146 19.04 -13.13 5.77
CA CYS A 146 18.00 -13.02 6.81
C CYS A 146 17.81 -14.34 7.58
N PHE A 147 17.87 -15.48 6.89
CA PHE A 147 17.78 -16.80 7.52
C PHE A 147 18.97 -17.07 8.44
N GLU A 148 20.21 -16.85 7.97
CA GLU A 148 21.43 -17.08 8.76
C GLU A 148 21.54 -16.14 9.96
N LEU A 149 21.04 -14.90 9.84
CA LEU A 149 20.99 -13.95 10.94
C LEU A 149 19.80 -14.18 11.89
N GLY A 150 18.95 -15.19 11.63
CA GLY A 150 17.77 -15.49 12.45
C GLY A 150 16.74 -14.36 12.48
N LYS A 151 16.57 -13.65 11.35
CA LYS A 151 15.63 -12.52 11.23
C LYS A 151 14.34 -12.96 10.58
N GLU A 152 13.20 -12.49 11.10
CA GLU A 152 11.97 -12.55 10.34
C GLU A 152 12.10 -11.71 9.07
N LEU A 153 11.72 -12.25 7.93
CA LEU A 153 11.82 -11.55 6.66
C LEU A 153 10.42 -11.28 6.09
N ILE A 154 10.16 -10.06 5.69
CA ILE A 154 8.98 -9.67 4.90
C ILE A 154 9.45 -9.16 3.54
N VAL A 155 8.89 -9.73 2.46
CA VAL A 155 9.17 -9.32 1.08
C VAL A 155 7.88 -8.97 0.34
N GLU A 156 7.93 -8.00 -0.56
CA GLU A 156 6.80 -7.67 -1.42
C GLU A 156 6.83 -8.51 -2.70
N SER A 157 5.65 -8.94 -3.13
CA SER A 157 5.48 -9.61 -4.41
C SER A 157 4.12 -9.34 -5.04
N ARG A 158 4.09 -9.36 -6.35
CA ARG A 158 2.87 -9.45 -7.16
C ARG A 158 2.49 -10.93 -7.34
N THR A 159 1.21 -11.19 -7.54
CA THR A 159 0.64 -12.55 -7.58
C THR A 159 1.24 -13.44 -8.66
N GLU A 160 1.61 -12.89 -9.80
CA GLU A 160 2.15 -13.61 -10.95
C GLU A 160 3.59 -14.11 -10.75
N GLN A 161 4.33 -13.55 -9.79
CA GLN A 161 5.68 -13.96 -9.46
C GLN A 161 5.73 -15.15 -8.48
N LEU A 162 4.62 -15.44 -7.83
CA LEU A 162 4.49 -16.48 -6.80
C LEU A 162 4.13 -17.83 -7.45
N THR A 163 5.00 -18.32 -8.35
CA THR A 163 4.85 -19.65 -8.96
C THR A 163 5.32 -20.73 -7.99
N GLU A 164 4.80 -21.97 -8.12
CA GLU A 164 5.23 -23.10 -7.27
C GLU A 164 6.73 -23.35 -7.39
N GLU A 165 7.30 -23.21 -8.60
CA GLU A 165 8.74 -23.37 -8.84
C GLU A 165 9.56 -22.30 -8.09
N LYS A 166 9.14 -21.02 -8.18
CA LYS A 166 9.82 -19.92 -7.49
C LYS A 166 9.74 -20.06 -5.97
N LEU A 167 8.57 -20.47 -5.46
CA LEU A 167 8.37 -20.70 -4.03
C LEU A 167 9.16 -21.89 -3.51
N ALA A 168 9.21 -23.00 -4.25
CA ALA A 168 10.04 -24.15 -3.91
C ALA A 168 11.52 -23.79 -3.83
N TRP A 169 12.01 -23.01 -4.80
CA TRP A 169 13.38 -22.48 -4.77
C TRP A 169 13.61 -21.56 -3.58
N ALA A 170 12.76 -20.56 -3.35
CA ALA A 170 12.94 -19.59 -2.27
C ALA A 170 12.88 -20.24 -0.88
N THR A 171 11.94 -21.18 -0.65
CA THR A 171 11.82 -21.91 0.62
C THR A 171 12.95 -22.90 0.87
N SER A 172 13.64 -23.37 -0.17
CA SER A 172 14.87 -24.17 -0.01
C SER A 172 16.04 -23.36 0.58
N ILE A 173 15.99 -22.02 0.49
CA ILE A 173 17.02 -21.11 1.01
C ILE A 173 16.58 -20.55 2.36
N ASN A 174 15.36 -20.04 2.44
CA ASN A 174 14.74 -19.53 3.66
C ASN A 174 13.34 -20.14 3.79
N PRO A 175 13.10 -21.10 4.68
CA PRO A 175 11.80 -21.76 4.82
C PRO A 175 10.73 -20.88 5.49
N ASN A 176 11.13 -19.76 6.11
CA ASN A 176 10.26 -18.93 6.93
C ASN A 176 10.36 -17.46 6.55
N PHE A 177 9.52 -17.02 5.63
CA PHE A 177 9.35 -15.60 5.35
C PHE A 177 7.89 -15.25 5.08
N THR A 178 7.55 -13.99 5.24
CA THR A 178 6.21 -13.45 4.95
C THR A 178 6.22 -12.80 3.57
N VAL A 179 5.22 -13.11 2.76
CA VAL A 179 5.03 -12.45 1.47
C VAL A 179 3.91 -11.40 1.60
N ALA A 180 4.27 -10.15 1.36
CA ALA A 180 3.35 -9.05 1.31
C ALA A 180 2.83 -8.85 -0.11
N ILE A 181 1.52 -8.96 -0.31
CA ILE A 181 0.87 -8.83 -1.62
C ILE A 181 0.05 -7.55 -1.65
N GLY A 182 0.38 -6.65 -2.57
CA GLY A 182 -0.42 -5.46 -2.85
C GLY A 182 -1.70 -5.83 -3.60
N LEU A 183 -2.73 -6.29 -2.89
CA LEU A 183 -4.05 -6.56 -3.49
C LEU A 183 -4.77 -5.25 -3.81
N GLU A 184 -4.74 -4.29 -2.93
CA GLU A 184 -5.37 -2.96 -2.93
C GLU A 184 -6.89 -3.00 -2.72
N ALA A 185 -7.62 -3.90 -3.38
CA ALA A 185 -9.06 -4.08 -3.25
C ALA A 185 -9.46 -5.53 -3.54
N TYR A 186 -10.38 -6.10 -2.77
CA TYR A 186 -10.99 -7.37 -3.13
C TYR A 186 -12.26 -7.12 -3.96
N ASP A 187 -12.07 -6.44 -5.10
CA ASP A 187 -13.11 -6.02 -6.03
C ASP A 187 -12.49 -5.79 -7.43
N ASP A 188 -12.84 -6.61 -8.40
CA ASP A 188 -12.25 -6.58 -9.73
C ASP A 188 -12.58 -5.28 -10.51
N GLU A 189 -13.71 -4.64 -10.23
CA GLU A 189 -14.08 -3.37 -10.83
C GLU A 189 -13.17 -2.25 -10.32
N VAL A 190 -12.94 -2.21 -8.99
CA VAL A 190 -12.01 -1.26 -8.36
C VAL A 190 -10.58 -1.53 -8.80
N LEU A 191 -10.14 -2.79 -8.83
CA LEU A 191 -8.81 -3.17 -9.30
C LEU A 191 -8.56 -2.71 -10.74
N ARG A 192 -9.55 -2.87 -11.61
CA ARG A 192 -9.44 -2.53 -13.03
C ARG A 192 -9.54 -1.03 -13.28
N PHE A 193 -10.53 -0.36 -12.68
CA PHE A 193 -10.93 0.98 -13.10
C PHE A 193 -10.45 2.10 -12.17
N HIS A 194 -10.20 1.80 -10.91
CA HIS A 194 -9.68 2.78 -9.96
C HIS A 194 -8.16 2.66 -9.80
N VAL A 195 -7.67 1.43 -9.68
CA VAL A 195 -6.26 1.13 -9.39
C VAL A 195 -5.45 0.86 -10.65
N ASN A 196 -6.05 0.23 -11.67
CA ASN A 196 -5.36 -0.36 -12.83
C ASN A 196 -4.27 -1.36 -12.40
N LYS A 197 -4.67 -2.35 -11.57
CA LYS A 197 -3.73 -3.25 -10.87
C LYS A 197 -3.06 -4.28 -11.78
N GLY A 198 -3.72 -4.70 -12.89
CA GLY A 198 -3.20 -5.67 -13.85
C GLY A 198 -3.42 -7.13 -13.47
N PHE A 199 -4.04 -7.40 -12.31
CA PHE A 199 -4.51 -8.73 -11.91
C PHE A 199 -5.85 -8.62 -11.16
N SER A 200 -6.54 -9.75 -10.96
CA SER A 200 -7.86 -9.85 -10.33
C SER A 200 -7.78 -10.34 -8.88
N ALA A 201 -8.87 -10.18 -8.12
CA ALA A 201 -9.01 -10.78 -6.79
C ALA A 201 -8.75 -12.29 -6.82
N ARG A 202 -9.30 -13.01 -7.82
CA ARG A 202 -9.02 -14.44 -8.02
C ARG A 202 -7.53 -14.76 -8.25
N SER A 203 -6.74 -13.84 -8.77
CA SER A 203 -5.29 -14.03 -8.90
C SER A 203 -4.61 -13.99 -7.54
N TRP A 204 -5.12 -13.16 -6.62
CA TRP A 204 -4.69 -13.12 -5.24
C TRP A 204 -5.06 -14.43 -4.52
N ASP A 205 -6.31 -14.93 -4.62
CA ASP A 205 -6.72 -16.21 -4.03
C ASP A 205 -5.75 -17.34 -4.40
N ARG A 206 -5.46 -17.49 -5.69
CA ARG A 206 -4.52 -18.50 -6.19
C ARG A 206 -3.09 -18.32 -5.69
N ALA A 207 -2.65 -17.09 -5.49
CA ALA A 207 -1.33 -16.81 -4.95
C ALA A 207 -1.27 -17.21 -3.46
N VAL A 208 -2.30 -16.90 -2.68
CA VAL A 208 -2.41 -17.29 -1.27
C VAL A 208 -2.46 -18.81 -1.13
N GLU A 209 -3.28 -19.52 -1.93
CA GLU A 209 -3.31 -20.97 -1.95
C GLU A 209 -1.91 -21.59 -2.18
N ARG A 210 -1.12 -20.98 -3.08
CA ARG A 210 0.27 -21.44 -3.31
C ARG A 210 1.17 -21.16 -2.10
N LEU A 211 1.09 -19.96 -1.50
CA LEU A 211 1.88 -19.63 -0.32
C LEU A 211 1.59 -20.58 0.85
N GLN A 212 0.31 -20.90 1.08
CA GLN A 212 -0.12 -21.85 2.11
C GLN A 212 0.43 -23.27 1.89
N LYS A 213 0.53 -23.74 0.64
CA LYS A 213 1.18 -25.04 0.33
C LYS A 213 2.65 -25.09 0.77
N PHE A 214 3.32 -23.95 0.82
CA PHE A 214 4.72 -23.82 1.27
C PHE A 214 4.86 -23.37 2.73
N ASN A 215 3.74 -23.31 3.49
CA ASN A 215 3.68 -22.81 4.87
C ASN A 215 4.24 -21.39 5.03
N LEU A 216 4.13 -20.56 4.01
CA LEU A 216 4.53 -19.16 4.03
C LEU A 216 3.40 -18.28 4.52
N ARG A 217 3.74 -17.27 5.32
CA ARG A 217 2.78 -16.29 5.84
C ARG A 217 2.40 -15.26 4.77
N VAL A 218 1.17 -14.79 4.88
CA VAL A 218 0.57 -13.83 3.94
C VAL A 218 0.30 -12.52 4.64
N LYS A 219 0.88 -11.44 4.13
CA LYS A 219 0.51 -10.06 4.45
C LYS A 219 -0.23 -9.46 3.27
N THR A 220 -1.48 -9.02 3.47
CA THR A 220 -2.29 -8.43 2.41
C THR A 220 -2.36 -6.92 2.56
N TYR A 221 -1.94 -6.18 1.53
CA TYR A 221 -2.15 -4.74 1.47
C TYR A 221 -3.50 -4.44 0.83
N LEU A 222 -4.31 -3.66 1.54
CA LEU A 222 -5.54 -3.07 1.03
C LEU A 222 -5.41 -1.54 1.04
N MET A 223 -5.98 -0.91 0.04
CA MET A 223 -5.94 0.54 -0.11
C MET A 223 -7.21 1.17 0.43
N PHE A 224 -7.07 2.14 1.34
CA PHE A 224 -8.21 2.95 1.75
C PHE A 224 -8.36 4.16 0.84
N LYS A 225 -9.55 4.32 0.27
CA LYS A 225 -9.93 5.41 -0.64
C LYS A 225 -9.07 5.49 -1.90
N PRO A 226 -9.09 4.45 -2.77
CA PRO A 226 -8.45 4.51 -4.07
C PRO A 226 -8.96 5.71 -4.91
N PRO A 227 -8.26 6.08 -6.00
CA PRO A 227 -8.70 7.15 -6.89
C PRO A 227 -10.18 6.99 -7.30
N PHE A 228 -10.90 8.08 -7.45
CA PHE A 228 -12.32 8.12 -7.86
C PHE A 228 -13.32 7.51 -6.87
N MET A 229 -12.94 7.27 -5.62
CA MET A 229 -13.83 6.75 -4.57
C MET A 229 -14.13 7.84 -3.53
N SER A 230 -15.39 7.91 -3.10
CA SER A 230 -15.80 8.81 -2.03
C SER A 230 -15.30 8.29 -0.67
N GLU A 231 -15.32 9.15 0.36
CA GLU A 231 -14.93 8.76 1.72
C GLU A 231 -15.88 7.70 2.30
N ALA A 232 -17.18 7.85 2.06
CA ALA A 232 -18.20 6.93 2.55
C ALA A 232 -18.13 5.56 1.85
N ASP A 233 -17.98 5.57 0.51
CA ASP A 233 -17.84 4.32 -0.25
C ASP A 233 -16.54 3.60 0.13
N ALA A 234 -15.46 4.36 0.39
CA ALA A 234 -14.19 3.79 0.85
C ALA A 234 -14.33 3.04 2.17
N LEU A 235 -15.09 3.58 3.13
CA LEU A 235 -15.39 2.88 4.39
C LEU A 235 -16.21 1.60 4.13
N ASP A 236 -17.31 1.72 3.43
CA ASP A 236 -18.24 0.60 3.17
C ASP A 236 -17.56 -0.54 2.39
N HIS A 237 -16.70 -0.21 1.42
CA HIS A 237 -15.98 -1.20 0.62
C HIS A 237 -14.80 -1.82 1.38
N CYS A 238 -14.02 -1.00 2.08
CA CYS A 238 -12.81 -1.50 2.76
C CYS A 238 -13.14 -2.49 3.88
N VAL A 239 -14.25 -2.29 4.63
CA VAL A 239 -14.74 -3.28 5.60
C VAL A 239 -15.01 -4.63 4.92
N LYS A 240 -15.70 -4.63 3.77
CA LYS A 240 -15.99 -5.86 3.00
C LYS A 240 -14.72 -6.53 2.46
N TRP A 241 -13.73 -5.73 2.05
CA TRP A 241 -12.46 -6.30 1.59
C TRP A 241 -11.67 -6.91 2.73
N ILE A 242 -11.68 -6.29 3.92
CA ILE A 242 -11.08 -6.87 5.13
C ILE A 242 -11.76 -8.21 5.45
N GLU A 243 -13.10 -8.25 5.46
CA GLU A 243 -13.86 -9.48 5.70
C GLU A 243 -13.50 -10.58 4.69
N ALA A 244 -13.37 -10.23 3.41
CA ALA A 244 -13.08 -11.19 2.35
C ALA A 244 -11.68 -11.83 2.43
N VAL A 245 -10.69 -11.13 3.03
CA VAL A 245 -9.29 -11.60 3.07
C VAL A 245 -8.84 -12.06 4.46
N ALA A 246 -9.65 -11.85 5.51
CA ALA A 246 -9.21 -12.03 6.90
C ALA A 246 -8.77 -13.47 7.22
N GLU A 247 -9.54 -14.47 6.78
CA GLU A 247 -9.21 -15.89 7.05
C GLU A 247 -7.97 -16.39 6.30
N GLN A 248 -7.56 -15.69 5.24
CA GLN A 248 -6.47 -16.11 4.37
C GLN A 248 -5.20 -15.25 4.54
N SER A 249 -5.26 -14.22 5.38
CA SER A 249 -4.15 -13.30 5.62
C SER A 249 -3.71 -13.38 7.08
N ASP A 250 -2.44 -13.60 7.34
CA ASP A 250 -1.88 -13.49 8.69
C ASP A 250 -1.85 -12.03 9.17
N GLU A 251 -1.68 -11.12 8.23
CA GLU A 251 -1.73 -9.68 8.50
C GLU A 251 -2.41 -8.93 7.35
N ILE A 252 -3.32 -8.04 7.70
CA ILE A 252 -3.96 -7.09 6.79
C ILE A 252 -3.42 -5.70 7.09
N SER A 253 -2.73 -5.12 6.13
CA SER A 253 -2.20 -3.76 6.24
C SER A 253 -3.00 -2.81 5.35
N ILE A 254 -3.72 -1.90 5.98
CA ILE A 254 -4.45 -0.86 5.24
C ILE A 254 -3.49 0.28 4.92
N ASN A 255 -3.36 0.56 3.64
CA ASN A 255 -2.56 1.66 3.12
C ASN A 255 -3.49 2.83 2.74
N PRO A 256 -3.64 3.84 3.61
CA PRO A 256 -4.42 5.02 3.26
C PRO A 256 -3.76 5.73 2.08
N MET A 257 -4.57 6.10 1.08
CA MET A 257 -4.05 6.78 -0.11
C MET A 257 -3.27 8.02 0.26
N ASN A 258 -2.01 8.05 -0.10
CA ASN A 258 -1.18 9.24 -0.08
C ASN A 258 -0.88 9.72 -1.51
N ILE A 259 -0.66 11.02 -1.66
CA ILE A 259 -0.47 11.63 -2.97
C ILE A 259 1.00 11.55 -3.38
N GLN A 260 1.34 10.61 -4.22
CA GLN A 260 2.69 10.51 -4.80
C GLN A 260 2.80 11.38 -6.06
N ARG A 261 3.89 12.13 -6.14
CA ARG A 261 4.10 13.07 -7.24
C ARG A 261 4.23 12.36 -8.59
N GLY A 262 3.66 12.96 -9.62
CA GLY A 262 3.73 12.43 -10.98
C GLY A 262 2.78 11.26 -11.26
N THR A 263 1.70 11.14 -10.51
CA THR A 263 0.68 10.09 -10.67
C THR A 263 -0.67 10.67 -11.08
N VAL A 264 -1.62 9.80 -11.45
CA VAL A 264 -3.00 10.23 -11.74
C VAL A 264 -3.62 10.89 -10.50
N ILE A 265 -3.39 10.30 -9.31
CA ILE A 265 -3.93 10.86 -8.06
C ILE A 265 -3.32 12.23 -7.73
N ASP A 266 -2.05 12.49 -8.08
CA ASP A 266 -1.43 13.79 -7.93
C ASP A 266 -2.10 14.87 -8.79
N ARG A 267 -2.50 14.51 -10.00
CA ARG A 267 -3.27 15.41 -10.88
C ARG A 267 -4.64 15.72 -10.31
N LEU A 268 -5.39 14.70 -9.92
CA LEU A 268 -6.70 14.89 -9.29
C LEU A 268 -6.60 15.79 -8.06
N HIS A 269 -5.60 15.59 -7.22
CA HIS A 269 -5.36 16.41 -6.03
C HIS A 269 -5.03 17.86 -6.40
N ARG A 270 -4.15 18.12 -7.35
CA ARG A 270 -3.81 19.48 -7.81
C ARG A 270 -5.00 20.23 -8.38
N HIS A 271 -5.94 19.51 -9.00
CA HIS A 271 -7.17 20.07 -9.54
C HIS A 271 -8.33 20.08 -8.52
N ARG A 272 -8.06 19.70 -7.25
CA ARG A 272 -9.06 19.64 -6.16
C ARG A 272 -10.20 18.64 -6.40
N GLU A 273 -9.93 17.60 -7.19
CA GLU A 273 -10.85 16.50 -7.49
C GLU A 273 -10.60 15.29 -6.58
N TYR A 274 -9.59 15.37 -5.72
CA TYR A 274 -9.27 14.35 -4.75
C TYR A 274 -8.66 14.97 -3.50
N ARG A 275 -9.15 14.51 -2.35
CA ARG A 275 -8.60 14.75 -1.02
C ARG A 275 -8.12 13.41 -0.43
N PRO A 276 -6.92 13.33 0.17
CA PRO A 276 -6.54 12.16 0.96
C PRO A 276 -7.56 11.84 2.06
N PRO A 277 -7.59 10.58 2.54
CA PRO A 277 -8.54 10.16 3.58
C PRO A 277 -8.50 11.04 4.82
N TRP A 278 -9.64 11.12 5.50
CA TRP A 278 -9.68 11.62 6.87
C TRP A 278 -9.06 10.61 7.83
N LEU A 279 -8.28 11.07 8.81
CA LEU A 279 -7.79 10.20 9.89
C LEU A 279 -8.96 9.62 10.71
N TRP A 280 -10.05 10.36 10.86
CA TRP A 280 -11.29 9.86 11.49
C TRP A 280 -11.90 8.68 10.77
N SER A 281 -11.77 8.61 9.45
CA SER A 281 -12.23 7.45 8.68
C SER A 281 -11.36 6.22 8.94
N LEU A 282 -10.06 6.39 9.17
CA LEU A 282 -9.18 5.29 9.52
C LEU A 282 -9.51 4.73 10.90
N VAL A 283 -9.74 5.61 11.89
CA VAL A 283 -10.21 5.19 13.23
C VAL A 283 -11.54 4.43 13.11
N LYS A 284 -12.50 4.98 12.36
CA LYS A 284 -13.80 4.32 12.15
C LYS A 284 -13.66 2.98 11.44
N LEU A 285 -12.79 2.88 10.44
CA LEU A 285 -12.52 1.62 9.74
C LEU A 285 -12.01 0.56 10.72
N ILE A 286 -11.03 0.89 11.56
CA ILE A 286 -10.51 0.00 12.59
C ILE A 286 -11.63 -0.46 13.50
N GLN A 287 -12.41 0.47 14.07
CA GLN A 287 -13.52 0.16 14.97
C GLN A 287 -14.57 -0.74 14.32
N GLN A 288 -14.89 -0.52 13.04
CA GLN A 288 -15.86 -1.33 12.31
C GLN A 288 -15.33 -2.72 11.93
N SER A 289 -14.02 -2.86 11.73
CA SER A 289 -13.40 -4.11 11.25
C SER A 289 -12.79 -4.94 12.37
N HIS A 290 -12.68 -4.41 13.58
CA HIS A 290 -12.04 -5.11 14.70
C HIS A 290 -12.66 -6.48 14.98
N HIS A 291 -14.01 -6.57 15.00
CA HIS A 291 -14.73 -7.83 15.21
C HIS A 291 -14.48 -8.86 14.11
N ILE A 292 -14.07 -8.46 12.90
CA ILE A 292 -13.77 -9.37 11.79
C ILE A 292 -12.47 -10.12 12.07
N VAL A 293 -11.47 -9.43 12.59
CA VAL A 293 -10.16 -10.02 12.90
C VAL A 293 -10.09 -10.60 14.31
N HIS A 294 -11.05 -10.26 15.19
CA HIS A 294 -11.23 -10.78 16.55
C HIS A 294 -12.66 -11.31 16.76
N PRO A 295 -13.05 -12.44 16.14
CA PRO A 295 -14.45 -12.90 16.09
C PRO A 295 -15.04 -13.24 17.46
N ASN A 296 -14.23 -13.61 18.45
CA ASN A 296 -14.70 -13.94 19.80
C ASN A 296 -14.60 -12.77 20.80
N GLY A 297 -14.34 -11.55 20.30
CA GLY A 297 -14.45 -10.33 21.08
C GLY A 297 -13.25 -10.02 22.01
N GLY A 298 -12.09 -10.56 21.71
CA GLY A 298 -10.85 -10.24 22.44
C GLY A 298 -10.51 -8.74 22.34
N LEU A 299 -10.77 -8.00 23.42
CA LEU A 299 -10.41 -6.58 23.51
C LEU A 299 -8.90 -6.36 23.72
N ASN A 300 -8.15 -7.42 24.05
CA ASN A 300 -6.78 -7.38 24.57
C ASN A 300 -5.82 -8.37 23.88
N GLY A 301 -5.97 -8.66 22.59
CA GLY A 301 -4.98 -9.45 21.84
C GLY A 301 -4.90 -10.94 22.22
N ASP A 302 -5.98 -11.50 22.76
CA ASP A 302 -6.02 -12.91 23.17
C ASP A 302 -6.32 -13.87 22.01
N ASP A 303 -6.10 -15.15 22.24
CA ASP A 303 -5.95 -16.35 21.39
C ASP A 303 -6.90 -16.56 20.17
N ASP A 304 -7.85 -15.64 19.92
CA ASP A 304 -8.87 -15.77 18.89
C ASP A 304 -8.67 -14.84 17.67
N GLN A 305 -7.51 -14.20 17.60
CA GLN A 305 -7.21 -13.33 16.47
C GLN A 305 -6.92 -14.16 15.22
N ILE A 306 -7.76 -14.02 14.19
CA ILE A 306 -7.60 -14.75 12.92
C ILE A 306 -6.63 -14.05 11.95
N SER A 307 -6.51 -12.72 12.07
CA SER A 307 -5.61 -11.90 11.27
C SER A 307 -5.26 -10.63 12.01
N ARG A 308 -4.03 -10.14 11.86
CA ARG A 308 -3.63 -8.85 12.44
C ARG A 308 -4.03 -7.71 11.50
N LEU A 309 -4.83 -6.76 11.99
CA LEU A 309 -5.21 -5.55 11.23
C LEU A 309 -4.35 -4.38 11.66
N ILE A 310 -3.59 -3.82 10.73
CA ILE A 310 -2.74 -2.64 10.97
C ILE A 310 -3.00 -1.52 9.96
N ILE A 311 -2.80 -0.29 10.39
CA ILE A 311 -2.77 0.89 9.53
C ILE A 311 -1.53 1.71 9.84
N HIS A 312 -0.71 1.97 8.82
CA HIS A 312 0.39 2.92 8.92
C HIS A 312 0.11 4.12 8.03
N PRO A 313 -0.41 5.24 8.59
CA PRO A 313 -0.80 6.40 7.79
C PRO A 313 0.44 7.16 7.30
N THR A 314 1.06 6.68 6.23
CA THR A 314 2.21 7.33 5.59
C THR A 314 1.90 8.80 5.30
N ALA A 315 2.76 9.70 5.73
CA ALA A 315 2.54 11.15 5.70
C ALA A 315 1.26 11.62 6.44
N GLY A 316 0.85 10.90 7.50
CA GLY A 316 -0.26 11.27 8.36
C GLY A 316 -0.11 12.69 8.91
N GLY A 317 -1.21 13.44 8.96
CA GLY A 317 -1.22 14.85 9.35
C GLY A 317 -0.62 15.82 8.31
N LYS A 318 -0.25 15.34 7.12
CA LYS A 318 0.24 16.20 6.02
C LYS A 318 -0.79 16.29 4.91
N ILE A 319 -0.80 17.41 4.18
CA ILE A 319 -1.78 17.69 3.12
C ILE A 319 -1.80 16.64 1.99
N ARG A 320 -0.72 15.90 1.79
CA ARG A 320 -0.60 14.83 0.80
C ARG A 320 -0.85 13.43 1.38
N GLY A 321 -1.04 13.30 2.67
CA GLY A 321 -1.41 12.09 3.39
C GLY A 321 -2.76 12.22 4.07
N SER A 322 -3.18 11.19 4.79
CA SER A 322 -4.41 11.25 5.61
C SER A 322 -4.31 12.33 6.65
N HIS A 323 -5.30 13.22 6.70
CA HIS A 323 -5.31 14.35 7.62
C HIS A 323 -6.73 14.75 8.00
N ASN A 324 -6.86 15.40 9.15
CA ASN A 324 -8.10 16.02 9.62
C ASN A 324 -8.05 17.53 9.40
N CYS A 325 -7.96 18.31 10.47
CA CYS A 325 -7.94 19.79 10.44
C CYS A 325 -6.57 20.41 10.72
N GLY A 326 -5.59 19.61 11.10
CA GLY A 326 -4.26 20.04 11.54
C GLY A 326 -4.11 20.12 13.06
N GLU A 327 -5.18 20.37 13.83
CA GLU A 327 -5.12 20.47 15.29
C GLU A 327 -5.07 19.10 15.98
N CYS A 328 -5.94 18.16 15.57
CA CYS A 328 -6.03 16.82 16.17
C CYS A 328 -5.19 15.76 15.46
N ASP A 329 -4.54 16.09 14.35
CA ASP A 329 -3.90 15.11 13.47
C ASP A 329 -2.81 14.30 14.18
N GLY A 330 -1.96 14.97 14.96
CA GLY A 330 -0.85 14.32 15.66
C GLY A 330 -1.31 13.29 16.68
N GLU A 331 -2.36 13.61 17.45
CA GLU A 331 -2.93 12.72 18.46
C GLU A 331 -3.60 11.50 17.81
N VAL A 332 -4.37 11.72 16.74
CA VAL A 332 -5.06 10.64 16.03
C VAL A 332 -4.07 9.72 15.30
N VAL A 333 -3.02 10.27 14.68
CA VAL A 333 -1.93 9.47 14.08
C VAL A 333 -1.26 8.60 15.14
N ALA A 334 -0.88 9.19 16.27
CA ALA A 334 -0.23 8.45 17.37
C ALA A 334 -1.13 7.33 17.92
N ALA A 335 -2.44 7.56 18.03
CA ALA A 335 -3.38 6.52 18.46
C ALA A 335 -3.48 5.37 17.45
N ILE A 336 -3.52 5.66 16.15
CA ILE A 336 -3.50 4.64 15.10
C ILE A 336 -2.20 3.81 15.14
N GLU A 337 -1.05 4.47 15.34
CA GLU A 337 0.25 3.80 15.46
C GLU A 337 0.32 2.92 16.70
N ARG A 338 -0.21 3.37 17.85
CA ARG A 338 -0.30 2.53 19.05
C ARG A 338 -1.21 1.33 18.84
N TYR A 339 -2.38 1.53 18.19
CA TYR A 339 -3.26 0.40 17.82
C TYR A 339 -2.54 -0.64 16.96
N ALA A 340 -1.72 -0.23 16.01
CA ALA A 340 -0.97 -1.17 15.17
C ALA A 340 -0.03 -2.10 15.98
N VAL A 341 0.37 -1.71 17.18
CA VAL A 341 1.19 -2.52 18.10
C VAL A 341 0.33 -3.22 19.14
N SER A 342 -0.62 -2.51 19.77
CA SER A 342 -1.40 -3.05 20.90
C SER A 342 -2.61 -3.89 20.46
N GLY A 343 -3.15 -3.68 19.26
CA GLY A 343 -4.42 -4.26 18.84
C GLY A 343 -5.64 -3.76 19.63
N SER A 344 -5.48 -2.83 20.55
CA SER A 344 -6.53 -2.41 21.48
C SER A 344 -7.32 -1.21 20.99
N LEU A 345 -8.65 -1.32 20.93
CA LEU A 345 -9.55 -0.21 20.63
C LEU A 345 -9.51 0.93 21.66
N ASN A 346 -9.05 0.65 22.89
CA ASN A 346 -8.90 1.66 23.93
C ASN A 346 -7.94 2.80 23.55
N GLU A 347 -7.06 2.57 22.55
CA GLU A 347 -6.18 3.62 22.01
C GLU A 347 -6.94 4.80 21.42
N PHE A 348 -8.21 4.62 21.09
CA PHE A 348 -9.08 5.65 20.50
C PHE A 348 -9.98 6.34 21.52
N ASP A 349 -9.94 5.96 22.80
CA ASP A 349 -10.77 6.53 23.86
C ASP A 349 -10.40 8.00 24.08
N GLY A 350 -11.43 8.83 24.22
CA GLY A 350 -11.27 10.26 24.46
C GLY A 350 -10.87 11.10 23.25
N LEU A 351 -10.56 10.49 22.09
CA LEU A 351 -10.26 11.26 20.89
C LEU A 351 -11.49 12.05 20.42
N ASP A 352 -11.36 13.37 20.39
CA ASP A 352 -12.40 14.25 19.87
C ASP A 352 -11.83 15.52 19.21
N CYS A 353 -12.63 16.13 18.32
CA CYS A 353 -12.33 17.41 17.70
C CYS A 353 -13.56 17.95 16.97
N GLU A 354 -13.75 19.26 16.98
CA GLU A 354 -14.84 19.93 16.26
C GLU A 354 -14.89 19.59 14.76
N CYS A 355 -13.76 19.23 14.16
CA CYS A 355 -13.69 18.84 12.75
C CYS A 355 -14.45 17.55 12.42
N LYS A 356 -14.80 16.72 13.42
CA LYS A 356 -15.68 15.55 13.25
C LYS A 356 -17.03 15.92 12.66
N LYS A 357 -17.54 17.11 12.94
CA LYS A 357 -18.82 17.61 12.37
C LYS A 357 -18.71 17.68 10.84
N ARG A 358 -17.61 18.26 10.34
CA ARG A 358 -17.37 18.37 8.89
C ARG A 358 -17.16 16.99 8.26
N TRP A 359 -16.36 16.13 8.90
CA TRP A 359 -16.16 14.76 8.45
C TRP A 359 -17.49 13.98 8.36
N ASN A 360 -18.35 14.04 9.37
CA ASN A 360 -19.67 13.40 9.36
C ASN A 360 -20.58 13.94 8.23
N GLN A 361 -20.52 15.24 7.95
CA GLN A 361 -21.25 15.83 6.82
C GLN A 361 -20.74 15.27 5.49
N GLU A 362 -19.42 15.11 5.33
CA GLU A 362 -18.80 14.50 4.14
C GLU A 362 -19.29 13.07 3.96
N LEU A 363 -19.25 12.23 5.00
CA LEU A 363 -19.75 10.85 4.96
C LEU A 363 -21.24 10.76 4.57
N THR A 364 -22.03 11.74 4.95
CA THR A 364 -23.48 11.73 4.69
C THR A 364 -23.79 12.18 3.25
N ASN A 365 -23.07 13.17 2.74
CA ASN A 365 -23.42 13.88 1.51
C ASN A 365 -22.65 13.35 0.28
N ASP A 366 -21.52 12.66 0.46
CA ASP A 366 -20.55 12.37 -0.59
C ASP A 366 -20.55 10.91 -1.07
N ARG A 367 -21.67 10.22 -0.97
CA ARG A 367 -21.78 8.81 -1.40
C ARG A 367 -21.67 8.56 -2.91
N SER A 368 -21.60 9.57 -3.73
CA SER A 368 -21.61 9.39 -5.19
C SER A 368 -20.74 10.37 -5.95
N ILE A 369 -20.00 11.24 -5.26
CA ILE A 369 -19.14 12.24 -5.90
C ILE A 369 -17.76 12.20 -5.22
N PRO A 370 -16.69 11.74 -5.89
CA PRO A 370 -15.35 11.69 -5.31
C PRO A 370 -14.69 13.09 -5.17
N VAL A 371 -15.48 14.13 -5.05
CA VAL A 371 -15.04 15.53 -4.95
C VAL A 371 -15.07 15.96 -3.49
N PRO A 372 -13.98 16.47 -2.90
CA PRO A 372 -13.93 16.92 -1.53
C PRO A 372 -14.95 18.04 -1.28
N LEU A 373 -15.70 17.96 -0.16
CA LEU A 373 -16.60 19.02 0.27
C LEU A 373 -15.86 20.35 0.42
N GLY A 374 -16.45 21.41 -0.10
CA GLY A 374 -15.89 22.76 -0.09
C GLY A 374 -14.95 23.07 -1.25
N THR A 375 -14.73 22.12 -2.17
CA THR A 375 -14.15 22.42 -3.47
C THR A 375 -15.27 22.67 -4.46
N SER A 376 -15.22 23.78 -5.18
CA SER A 376 -16.11 23.98 -6.33
C SER A 376 -15.77 22.97 -7.40
N MET A 377 -16.76 22.45 -8.11
CA MET A 377 -16.57 21.69 -9.36
C MET A 377 -15.51 22.39 -10.22
N PRO A 378 -14.69 21.64 -10.99
CA PRO A 378 -13.66 22.25 -11.81
C PRO A 378 -14.28 23.38 -12.64
N ARG A 379 -13.76 24.56 -12.47
CA ARG A 379 -14.30 25.75 -13.13
C ARG A 379 -13.97 25.81 -14.62
N ARG A 380 -13.06 24.94 -15.09
CA ARG A 380 -12.61 24.90 -16.49
C ARG A 380 -12.09 23.52 -16.86
N GLY A 381 -12.53 23.03 -18.00
CA GLY A 381 -12.08 21.81 -18.62
C GLY A 381 -12.89 20.56 -18.24
N SER A 382 -12.87 19.60 -19.13
CA SER A 382 -13.41 18.27 -18.85
C SER A 382 -12.45 17.49 -17.95
N LEU A 383 -12.90 16.41 -17.31
CA LEU A 383 -12.01 15.51 -16.58
C LEU A 383 -10.84 15.01 -17.47
N ARG A 384 -11.08 14.89 -18.79
CA ARG A 384 -10.06 14.59 -19.79
C ARG A 384 -8.94 15.65 -19.83
N ASP A 385 -9.28 16.94 -19.74
CA ASP A 385 -8.32 18.04 -19.77
C ASP A 385 -7.51 18.06 -18.46
N ILE A 386 -8.17 17.82 -17.33
CA ILE A 386 -7.53 17.68 -16.02
C ILE A 386 -6.49 16.55 -16.05
N LEU A 387 -6.87 15.38 -16.55
CA LEU A 387 -5.99 14.21 -16.57
C LEU A 387 -4.86 14.30 -17.61
N ARG A 388 -4.97 15.19 -18.61
CA ARG A 388 -3.93 15.44 -19.62
C ARG A 388 -3.02 16.63 -19.32
N SER A 389 -3.38 17.46 -18.34
CA SER A 389 -2.53 18.60 -17.96
C SER A 389 -1.22 18.09 -17.35
N PRO A 390 -0.08 18.71 -17.66
CA PRO A 390 1.24 18.31 -17.18
C PRO A 390 1.41 18.46 -15.66
#